data_ce7c93048f9d796a9e69bccc574c0e2e
#
_entry.id   ce7c93048f9d796a9e69bccc574c0e2e
#
_cell.length_a   1.000
_cell.length_b   1.000
_cell.length_c   1.000
_cell.angle_alpha   90.00
_cell.angle_beta   90.00
_cell.angle_gamma   90.00
#
_symmetry.space_group_name_H-M   'P 1'
#
loop_
_entity.id
_entity.type
_entity.pdbx_description
1 polymer ?
#
loop_
_entity_poly.entity_id
_entity_poly.type
_entity_poly.pdbx_seq_one_letter_code
_entity_poly.pdbx_strand_id
1 'polypeptide(L)'
;MSAAFAYMDAAQAILQRIRDTQMDAIERAADIFANTIAGDGLVHMFGTGHSRMFIEEIYPRHGSFPGFHPMVELSMTFHNQVVGSNGQRQAMFIEHVEGLAAVILRNFVIKPPDSFIIFSNSGVNEVVVEMALEAKKRDLPVVAVVSFDHSAASAPKHSSGKKLTDIVDIAIDSCTPAGDAMVRVDGLDDPVGPGSTIGTAAVANAIKVVVAEKLAAMGKPPIVLTSAYFIGAEASKKRFDDSYDDYRARIKRVYGG
;
A
#
# COMPACT_ATOMS: atom_id res chain seq x y z
N MET A 1 -4.54 3.74 -34.55
CA MET A 1 -3.43 3.64 -33.57
C MET A 1 -3.60 2.33 -32.83
N SER A 2 -2.53 1.60 -32.51
CA SER A 2 -2.68 0.33 -31.75
C SER A 2 -3.22 0.61 -30.35
N ALA A 3 -4.07 -0.27 -29.81
CA ALA A 3 -4.59 -0.19 -28.44
C ALA A 3 -3.47 -0.14 -27.38
N ALA A 4 -2.28 -0.69 -27.71
CA ALA A 4 -1.11 -0.59 -26.84
C ALA A 4 -0.63 0.86 -26.65
N PHE A 5 -0.64 1.68 -27.70
CA PHE A 5 -0.31 3.10 -27.56
C PHE A 5 -1.35 3.83 -26.72
N ALA A 6 -2.64 3.55 -26.95
CA ALA A 6 -3.71 4.15 -26.13
C ALA A 6 -3.56 3.81 -24.64
N TYR A 7 -3.15 2.57 -24.31
CA TYR A 7 -2.86 2.17 -22.93
C TYR A 7 -1.66 2.94 -22.35
N MET A 8 -0.58 3.09 -23.10
CA MET A 8 0.62 3.82 -22.67
C MET A 8 0.32 5.31 -22.47
N ASP A 9 -0.46 5.92 -23.35
CA ASP A 9 -0.87 7.32 -23.22
C ASP A 9 -1.75 7.51 -21.97
N ALA A 10 -2.69 6.61 -21.71
CA ALA A 10 -3.51 6.64 -20.51
C ALA A 10 -2.67 6.45 -19.23
N ALA A 11 -1.71 5.54 -19.24
CA ALA A 11 -0.77 5.33 -18.12
C ALA A 11 0.07 6.59 -17.85
N GLN A 12 0.58 7.23 -18.90
CA GLN A 12 1.33 8.48 -18.78
C GLN A 12 0.47 9.61 -18.20
N ALA A 13 -0.80 9.70 -18.60
CA ALA A 13 -1.74 10.68 -18.06
C ALA A 13 -1.99 10.48 -16.55
N ILE A 14 -2.08 9.22 -16.07
CA ILE A 14 -2.16 8.90 -14.63
C ILE A 14 -0.93 9.44 -13.90
N LEU A 15 0.27 9.14 -14.37
CA LEU A 15 1.52 9.59 -13.73
C LEU A 15 1.62 11.11 -13.71
N GLN A 16 1.23 11.77 -14.80
CA GLN A 16 1.20 13.23 -14.85
C GLN A 16 0.20 13.81 -13.85
N ARG A 17 -1.02 13.25 -13.76
CA ARG A 17 -2.05 13.69 -12.81
C ARG A 17 -1.59 13.52 -11.36
N ILE A 18 -0.94 12.40 -11.02
CA ILE A 18 -0.34 12.20 -9.69
C ILE A 18 0.67 13.31 -9.39
N ARG A 19 1.58 13.57 -10.32
CA ARG A 19 2.61 14.62 -10.17
C ARG A 19 2.00 16.00 -9.95
N ASP A 20 0.94 16.31 -10.67
CA ASP A 20 0.34 17.65 -10.64
C ASP A 20 -0.56 17.88 -9.41
N THR A 21 -1.11 16.79 -8.82
CA THR A 21 -2.18 16.91 -7.83
C THR A 21 -1.92 16.23 -6.49
N GLN A 22 -0.97 15.28 -6.39
CA GLN A 22 -0.83 14.46 -5.19
C GLN A 22 0.46 14.68 -4.40
N MET A 23 1.38 15.50 -4.88
CA MET A 23 2.70 15.65 -4.25
C MET A 23 2.60 16.18 -2.81
N ASP A 24 1.71 17.11 -2.51
CA ASP A 24 1.50 17.61 -1.14
C ASP A 24 1.02 16.49 -0.20
N ALA A 25 0.07 15.67 -0.65
CA ALA A 25 -0.43 14.56 0.15
C ALA A 25 0.65 13.47 0.37
N ILE A 26 1.49 13.20 -0.64
CA ILE A 26 2.63 12.30 -0.57
C ILE A 26 3.66 12.80 0.44
N GLU A 27 4.01 14.10 0.40
CA GLU A 27 4.93 14.71 1.34
C GLU A 27 4.45 14.62 2.79
N ARG A 28 3.19 14.95 3.04
CA ARG A 28 2.58 14.84 4.36
C ARG A 28 2.50 13.41 4.87
N ALA A 29 2.19 12.44 4.00
CA ALA A 29 2.21 11.02 4.34
C ALA A 29 3.64 10.57 4.71
N ALA A 30 4.63 11.03 3.95
CA ALA A 30 6.04 10.73 4.21
C ALA A 30 6.53 11.34 5.52
N ASP A 31 6.01 12.51 5.96
CA ASP A 31 6.31 13.07 7.29
C ASP A 31 5.84 12.13 8.40
N ILE A 32 4.62 11.60 8.31
CA ILE A 32 4.09 10.63 9.26
C ILE A 32 5.00 9.42 9.33
N PHE A 33 5.34 8.83 8.18
CA PHE A 33 6.10 7.59 8.12
C PHE A 33 7.57 7.78 8.54
N ALA A 34 8.20 8.88 8.16
CA ALA A 34 9.55 9.19 8.61
C ALA A 34 9.60 9.37 10.13
N ASN A 35 8.65 10.08 10.73
CA ASN A 35 8.55 10.22 12.18
C ASN A 35 8.28 8.87 12.87
N THR A 36 7.40 8.03 12.32
CA THR A 36 7.15 6.66 12.79
C THR A 36 8.46 5.86 12.84
N ILE A 37 9.18 5.80 11.71
CA ILE A 37 10.41 4.99 11.58
C ILE A 37 11.54 5.56 12.43
N ALA A 38 11.71 6.89 12.45
CA ALA A 38 12.70 7.57 13.29
C ALA A 38 12.46 7.39 14.79
N GLY A 39 11.21 7.17 15.19
CA GLY A 39 10.80 6.85 16.56
C GLY A 39 10.79 5.35 16.89
N ASP A 40 11.47 4.51 16.09
CA ASP A 40 11.53 3.05 16.23
C ASP A 40 10.16 2.35 16.06
N GLY A 41 9.19 3.05 15.48
CA GLY A 41 7.90 2.50 15.07
C GLY A 41 7.97 1.73 13.76
N LEU A 42 6.81 1.20 13.37
CA LEU A 42 6.60 0.53 12.09
C LEU A 42 5.39 1.12 11.37
N VAL A 43 5.54 1.30 10.07
CA VAL A 43 4.43 1.60 9.16
C VAL A 43 3.79 0.27 8.78
N HIS A 44 2.64 -0.04 9.36
CA HIS A 44 1.89 -1.25 9.02
C HIS A 44 1.19 -1.07 7.67
N MET A 45 1.44 -2.02 6.77
CA MET A 45 0.91 -1.97 5.39
C MET A 45 -0.17 -3.02 5.20
N PHE A 46 -1.33 -2.62 4.70
CA PHE A 46 -2.44 -3.52 4.45
C PHE A 46 -3.11 -3.27 3.09
N GLY A 47 -3.60 -4.33 2.47
CA GLY A 47 -4.36 -4.30 1.23
C GLY A 47 -4.88 -5.69 0.87
N THR A 48 -6.03 -5.75 0.22
CA THR A 48 -6.66 -7.01 -0.22
C THR A 48 -6.58 -7.17 -1.73
N GLY A 49 -6.71 -8.38 -2.23
CA GLY A 49 -6.66 -8.67 -3.65
C GLY A 49 -5.39 -8.16 -4.32
N HIS A 50 -5.50 -7.54 -5.47
CA HIS A 50 -4.35 -6.95 -6.18
C HIS A 50 -3.72 -5.76 -5.44
N SER A 51 -4.47 -5.07 -4.57
CA SER A 51 -3.92 -3.96 -3.78
C SER A 51 -2.80 -4.41 -2.80
N ARG A 52 -2.68 -5.69 -2.50
CA ARG A 52 -1.56 -6.24 -1.72
C ARG A 52 -0.19 -6.10 -2.41
N MET A 53 -0.16 -6.03 -3.76
CA MET A 53 1.11 -5.94 -4.50
C MET A 53 1.95 -4.73 -4.08
N PHE A 54 1.31 -3.65 -3.65
CA PHE A 54 2.00 -2.44 -3.21
C PHE A 54 2.69 -2.61 -1.85
N ILE A 55 2.25 -3.58 -1.06
CA ILE A 55 2.94 -3.99 0.17
C ILE A 55 4.30 -4.57 -0.18
N GLU A 56 4.35 -5.49 -1.15
CA GLU A 56 5.59 -6.10 -1.64
C GLU A 56 6.45 -5.09 -2.42
N GLU A 57 5.81 -4.10 -3.07
CA GLU A 57 6.50 -3.02 -3.78
C GLU A 57 7.26 -2.09 -2.82
N ILE A 58 6.75 -1.89 -1.62
CA ILE A 58 7.43 -1.06 -0.61
C ILE A 58 8.55 -1.85 0.06
N TYR A 59 8.29 -3.06 0.57
CA TYR A 59 9.28 -3.86 1.29
C TYR A 59 8.86 -5.33 1.38
N PRO A 60 9.77 -6.32 1.26
CA PRO A 60 11.21 -6.21 0.99
C PRO A 60 11.55 -6.31 -0.50
N ARG A 61 12.34 -5.39 -1.03
CA ARG A 61 12.95 -5.47 -2.38
C ARG A 61 14.16 -4.56 -2.50
N HIS A 62 14.96 -4.70 -3.56
CA HIS A 62 16.04 -3.75 -3.85
C HIS A 62 15.50 -2.32 -4.00
N GLY A 63 16.18 -1.35 -3.42
CA GLY A 63 15.75 0.04 -3.34
C GLY A 63 14.77 0.32 -2.19
N SER A 64 14.53 -0.66 -1.33
CA SER A 64 13.71 -0.53 -0.13
C SER A 64 14.55 -0.63 1.14
N PHE A 65 13.95 -0.30 2.28
CA PHE A 65 14.60 -0.29 3.59
C PHE A 65 13.63 -0.69 4.70
N PRO A 66 14.13 -1.12 5.87
CA PRO A 66 13.31 -1.46 7.03
C PRO A 66 12.49 -0.28 7.57
N GLY A 67 11.45 -0.59 8.32
CA GLY A 67 10.51 0.38 8.91
C GLY A 67 9.09 0.17 8.44
N PHE A 68 8.89 -0.64 7.39
CA PHE A 68 7.59 -1.04 6.86
C PHE A 68 7.27 -2.48 7.26
N HIS A 69 6.06 -2.72 7.76
CA HIS A 69 5.61 -4.04 8.20
C HIS A 69 4.49 -4.56 7.30
N PRO A 70 4.76 -5.55 6.44
CA PRO A 70 3.73 -6.20 5.64
C PRO A 70 2.74 -6.97 6.51
N MET A 71 1.48 -6.59 6.49
CA MET A 71 0.38 -7.36 7.10
C MET A 71 -0.29 -8.17 5.99
N VAL A 72 0.14 -9.40 5.82
CA VAL A 72 -0.32 -10.28 4.76
C VAL A 72 -1.28 -11.31 5.33
N GLU A 73 -2.54 -11.22 4.91
CA GLU A 73 -3.55 -12.24 5.19
C GLU A 73 -3.64 -13.17 3.97
N LEU A 74 -3.22 -14.40 4.13
CA LEU A 74 -3.01 -15.35 3.03
C LEU A 74 -4.27 -15.57 2.20
N SER A 75 -5.40 -15.74 2.86
CA SER A 75 -6.69 -16.01 2.19
C SER A 75 -7.20 -14.87 1.34
N MET A 76 -6.82 -13.61 1.65
CA MET A 76 -7.20 -12.42 0.88
C MET A 76 -6.17 -11.98 -0.14
N THR A 77 -4.89 -12.36 0.06
CA THR A 77 -3.78 -11.78 -0.70
C THR A 77 -3.17 -12.73 -1.72
N PHE A 78 -3.10 -14.02 -1.44
CA PHE A 78 -2.46 -15.02 -2.33
C PHE A 78 -3.44 -15.81 -3.20
N HIS A 79 -4.61 -15.28 -3.45
CA HIS A 79 -5.63 -15.94 -4.27
C HIS A 79 -5.13 -16.32 -5.69
N ASN A 80 -4.18 -15.59 -6.25
CA ASN A 80 -3.61 -15.89 -7.59
C ASN A 80 -2.75 -17.16 -7.59
N GLN A 81 -2.21 -17.56 -6.47
CA GLN A 81 -1.34 -18.74 -6.34
C GLN A 81 -2.14 -19.99 -5.97
N VAL A 82 -3.30 -19.82 -5.41
CA VAL A 82 -4.28 -20.88 -5.24
C VAL A 82 -5.04 -21.00 -6.56
N VAL A 83 -4.32 -21.33 -7.63
CA VAL A 83 -4.92 -21.43 -8.95
C VAL A 83 -5.84 -22.62 -8.99
N GLY A 84 -6.93 -22.39 -8.59
CA GLY A 84 -8.11 -23.09 -8.99
C GLY A 84 -9.15 -22.03 -9.19
N SER A 85 -10.25 -22.39 -9.75
CA SER A 85 -11.44 -21.58 -9.93
C SER A 85 -11.96 -20.93 -8.64
N ASN A 86 -11.43 -21.29 -7.47
CA ASN A 86 -11.93 -20.89 -6.16
C ASN A 86 -11.14 -19.75 -5.51
N GLY A 87 -9.89 -19.52 -5.90
CA GLY A 87 -9.01 -18.59 -5.18
C GLY A 87 -9.56 -17.17 -5.15
N GLN A 88 -9.94 -16.61 -6.28
CA GLN A 88 -10.46 -15.25 -6.36
C GLN A 88 -11.85 -15.09 -5.76
N ARG A 89 -12.75 -16.02 -5.98
CA ARG A 89 -14.11 -15.97 -5.41
C ARG A 89 -14.08 -15.97 -3.89
N GLN A 90 -13.21 -16.80 -3.30
CA GLN A 90 -13.05 -16.90 -1.86
C GLN A 90 -12.43 -15.60 -1.29
N ALA A 91 -11.40 -15.07 -1.92
CA ALA A 91 -10.78 -13.82 -1.51
C ALA A 91 -11.76 -12.64 -1.57
N MET A 92 -12.54 -12.54 -2.65
CA MET A 92 -13.58 -11.52 -2.80
C MET A 92 -14.71 -11.66 -1.77
N PHE A 93 -15.02 -12.88 -1.33
CA PHE A 93 -15.99 -13.08 -0.26
C PHE A 93 -15.43 -12.65 1.10
N ILE A 94 -14.20 -13.06 1.41
CA ILE A 94 -13.58 -12.81 2.73
C ILE A 94 -13.36 -11.32 2.97
N GLU A 95 -13.03 -10.53 1.95
CA GLU A 95 -12.82 -9.08 2.11
C GLU A 95 -14.09 -8.29 2.46
N HIS A 96 -15.27 -8.95 2.44
CA HIS A 96 -16.56 -8.42 2.85
C HIS A 96 -17.00 -8.88 4.24
N VAL A 97 -16.16 -9.57 5.00
CA VAL A 97 -16.48 -10.09 6.33
C VAL A 97 -16.13 -9.05 7.39
N GLU A 98 -17.12 -8.36 7.94
CA GLU A 98 -16.95 -7.46 9.09
C GLU A 98 -16.47 -8.25 10.33
N GLY A 99 -15.61 -7.66 11.14
CA GLY A 99 -14.96 -8.28 12.29
C GLY A 99 -13.60 -8.90 11.96
N LEU A 100 -13.30 -9.16 10.67
CA LEU A 100 -12.07 -9.84 10.29
C LEU A 100 -10.82 -8.99 10.54
N ALA A 101 -10.85 -7.69 10.29
CA ALA A 101 -9.71 -6.81 10.56
C ALA A 101 -9.36 -6.79 12.05
N ALA A 102 -10.36 -6.77 12.92
CA ALA A 102 -10.15 -6.84 14.37
C ALA A 102 -9.48 -8.17 14.79
N VAL A 103 -9.88 -9.29 14.18
CA VAL A 103 -9.26 -10.61 14.42
C VAL A 103 -7.80 -10.64 13.95
N ILE A 104 -7.53 -10.10 12.75
CA ILE A 104 -6.15 -10.00 12.22
C ILE A 104 -5.28 -9.19 13.17
N LEU A 105 -5.74 -8.01 13.60
CA LEU A 105 -4.99 -7.10 14.46
C LEU A 105 -4.71 -7.64 15.86
N ARG A 106 -5.50 -8.60 16.34
CA ARG A 106 -5.25 -9.28 17.64
C ARG A 106 -3.97 -10.11 17.65
N ASN A 107 -3.42 -10.43 16.50
CA ASN A 107 -2.13 -11.15 16.41
C ASN A 107 -0.92 -10.25 16.64
N PHE A 108 -1.12 -8.93 16.77
CA PHE A 108 -0.03 -7.96 16.78
C PHE A 108 -0.16 -6.98 17.96
N VAL A 109 0.98 -6.63 18.55
CA VAL A 109 1.08 -5.53 19.52
C VAL A 109 1.37 -4.24 18.76
N ILE A 110 0.33 -3.47 18.48
CA ILE A 110 0.38 -2.24 17.68
C ILE A 110 0.04 -1.06 18.59
N LYS A 111 0.95 -0.10 18.66
CA LYS A 111 0.83 1.08 19.54
C LYS A 111 1.71 2.23 19.03
N PRO A 112 1.50 3.47 19.47
CA PRO A 112 2.39 4.58 19.14
C PRO A 112 3.88 4.22 19.40
N PRO A 113 4.81 4.64 18.50
CA PRO A 113 4.61 5.58 17.39
C PRO A 113 4.26 4.93 16.04
N ASP A 114 3.63 3.74 16.02
CA ASP A 114 3.24 3.08 14.76
C ASP A 114 2.26 3.92 13.94
N SER A 115 2.20 3.63 12.65
CA SER A 115 1.24 4.20 11.71
C SER A 115 0.78 3.15 10.69
N PHE A 116 -0.22 3.48 9.90
CA PHE A 116 -0.75 2.60 8.87
C PHE A 116 -0.72 3.22 7.48
N ILE A 117 -0.49 2.40 6.47
CA ILE A 117 -0.83 2.69 5.08
C ILE A 117 -1.73 1.57 4.55
N ILE A 118 -2.88 1.95 3.98
CA ILE A 118 -3.87 1.02 3.45
C ILE A 118 -4.05 1.29 1.97
N PHE A 119 -3.91 0.24 1.17
CA PHE A 119 -4.12 0.27 -0.28
C PHE A 119 -5.46 -0.35 -0.63
N SER A 120 -6.31 0.40 -1.33
CA SER A 120 -7.60 -0.10 -1.80
C SER A 120 -8.09 0.74 -2.97
N ASN A 121 -8.37 0.14 -4.12
CA ASN A 121 -8.81 0.91 -5.27
C ASN A 121 -10.16 1.63 -5.02
N SER A 122 -11.15 0.93 -4.51
CA SER A 122 -12.47 1.52 -4.21
C SER A 122 -12.57 2.21 -2.83
N GLY A 123 -11.81 1.73 -1.85
CA GLY A 123 -11.88 2.21 -0.48
C GLY A 123 -13.20 1.91 0.26
N VAL A 124 -14.01 0.94 -0.22
CA VAL A 124 -15.34 0.68 0.35
C VAL A 124 -15.53 -0.73 0.92
N ASN A 125 -14.62 -1.68 0.65
CA ASN A 125 -14.76 -3.04 1.15
C ASN A 125 -14.57 -3.08 2.67
N GLU A 126 -15.34 -3.93 3.33
CA GLU A 126 -15.54 -3.94 4.77
C GLU A 126 -14.22 -4.10 5.55
N VAL A 127 -13.37 -5.04 5.15
CA VAL A 127 -12.12 -5.31 5.90
C VAL A 127 -11.14 -4.14 5.82
N VAL A 128 -11.00 -3.45 4.69
CA VAL A 128 -10.10 -2.29 4.60
C VAL A 128 -10.62 -1.07 5.37
N VAL A 129 -11.94 -0.89 5.38
CA VAL A 129 -12.61 0.16 6.18
C VAL A 129 -12.43 -0.13 7.67
N GLU A 130 -12.70 -1.37 8.08
CA GLU A 130 -12.54 -1.80 9.47
C GLU A 130 -11.08 -1.71 9.93
N MET A 131 -10.11 -2.05 9.10
CA MET A 131 -8.68 -1.89 9.41
C MET A 131 -8.34 -0.44 9.78
N ALA A 132 -8.85 0.53 9.03
CA ALA A 132 -8.68 1.94 9.35
C ALA A 132 -9.38 2.33 10.65
N LEU A 133 -10.62 1.89 10.86
CA LEU A 133 -11.37 2.14 12.09
C LEU A 133 -10.63 1.59 13.32
N GLU A 134 -10.10 0.38 13.22
CA GLU A 134 -9.35 -0.26 14.30
C GLU A 134 -8.02 0.43 14.60
N ALA A 135 -7.33 0.93 13.57
CA ALA A 135 -6.12 1.74 13.75
C ALA A 135 -6.46 3.08 14.45
N LYS A 136 -7.54 3.74 14.04
CA LYS A 136 -8.00 4.99 14.66
C LYS A 136 -8.43 4.81 16.12
N LYS A 137 -9.03 3.67 16.49
CA LYS A 137 -9.33 3.33 17.90
C LYS A 137 -8.08 3.22 18.79
N ARG A 138 -6.90 3.07 18.19
CA ARG A 138 -5.60 2.98 18.86
C ARG A 138 -4.82 4.29 18.79
N ASP A 139 -5.48 5.38 18.36
CA ASP A 139 -4.88 6.72 18.18
C ASP A 139 -3.69 6.72 17.20
N LEU A 140 -3.73 5.85 16.19
CA LEU A 140 -2.65 5.74 15.21
C LEU A 140 -2.97 6.56 13.95
N PRO A 141 -1.95 7.19 13.35
CA PRO A 141 -2.09 7.82 12.04
C PRO A 141 -2.35 6.78 10.95
N VAL A 142 -3.28 7.09 10.06
CA VAL A 142 -3.66 6.24 8.93
C VAL A 142 -3.60 7.01 7.63
N VAL A 143 -2.87 6.50 6.67
CA VAL A 143 -2.83 6.98 5.28
C VAL A 143 -3.51 5.94 4.39
N ALA A 144 -4.24 6.38 3.38
CA ALA A 144 -4.79 5.48 2.36
C ALA A 144 -4.40 5.93 0.95
N VAL A 145 -4.18 4.96 0.07
CA VAL A 145 -4.07 5.17 -1.38
C VAL A 145 -5.30 4.56 -2.03
N VAL A 146 -6.11 5.39 -2.67
CA VAL A 146 -7.44 5.05 -3.20
C VAL A 146 -7.61 5.69 -4.57
N SER A 147 -8.39 5.11 -5.47
CA SER A 147 -8.89 5.86 -6.62
C SER A 147 -10.07 6.73 -6.17
N PHE A 148 -9.93 8.04 -6.22
CA PHE A 148 -11.02 8.95 -5.83
C PHE A 148 -12.22 8.82 -6.76
N ASP A 149 -11.99 8.65 -8.05
CA ASP A 149 -13.05 8.44 -9.04
C ASP A 149 -13.82 7.16 -8.76
N HIS A 150 -13.13 6.04 -8.46
CA HIS A 150 -13.77 4.76 -8.13
C HIS A 150 -14.49 4.82 -6.78
N SER A 151 -13.88 5.43 -5.78
CA SER A 151 -14.49 5.61 -4.47
C SER A 151 -15.75 6.48 -4.54
N ALA A 152 -15.71 7.56 -5.31
CA ALA A 152 -16.87 8.42 -5.51
C ALA A 152 -18.04 7.69 -6.18
N ALA A 153 -17.75 6.83 -7.16
CA ALA A 153 -18.73 6.02 -7.87
C ALA A 153 -19.27 4.82 -7.06
N SER A 154 -18.67 4.49 -5.91
CA SER A 154 -19.04 3.34 -5.10
C SER A 154 -19.83 3.76 -3.86
N ALA A 155 -20.88 2.99 -3.50
CA ALA A 155 -21.55 3.16 -2.21
C ALA A 155 -20.73 2.56 -1.05
N PRO A 156 -20.80 3.11 0.17
CA PRO A 156 -20.23 2.46 1.35
C PRO A 156 -20.82 1.06 1.54
N LYS A 157 -19.99 0.09 1.93
CA LYS A 157 -20.41 -1.30 2.16
C LYS A 157 -20.38 -1.67 3.64
N HIS A 158 -19.43 -1.13 4.40
CA HIS A 158 -19.29 -1.39 5.83
C HIS A 158 -20.48 -0.82 6.60
N SER A 159 -20.94 -1.53 7.66
CA SER A 159 -22.08 -1.17 8.51
C SER A 159 -22.01 0.22 9.15
N SER A 160 -20.79 0.78 9.28
CA SER A 160 -20.60 2.17 9.74
C SER A 160 -21.10 3.23 8.75
N GLY A 161 -21.44 2.86 7.51
CA GLY A 161 -21.79 3.80 6.44
C GLY A 161 -20.62 4.65 5.93
N LYS A 162 -19.38 4.37 6.35
CA LYS A 162 -18.17 5.12 5.98
C LYS A 162 -17.38 4.42 4.87
N LYS A 163 -16.66 5.22 4.11
CA LYS A 163 -15.60 4.79 3.21
C LYS A 163 -14.23 5.00 3.86
N LEU A 164 -13.21 4.40 3.31
CA LEU A 164 -11.83 4.56 3.80
C LEU A 164 -11.40 6.04 3.84
N THR A 165 -11.75 6.81 2.81
CA THR A 165 -11.49 8.24 2.71
C THR A 165 -12.14 9.10 3.80
N ASP A 166 -13.21 8.62 4.46
CA ASP A 166 -13.89 9.33 5.53
C ASP A 166 -13.23 9.12 6.91
N ILE A 167 -12.24 8.22 6.98
CA ILE A 167 -11.67 7.74 8.25
C ILE A 167 -10.21 8.15 8.40
N VAL A 168 -9.46 8.09 7.30
CA VAL A 168 -7.99 8.26 7.31
C VAL A 168 -7.57 9.72 7.48
N ASP A 169 -6.37 9.92 8.01
CA ASP A 169 -5.80 11.26 8.20
C ASP A 169 -5.36 11.88 6.86
N ILE A 170 -4.88 11.04 5.94
CA ILE A 170 -4.48 11.44 4.60
C ILE A 170 -4.98 10.41 3.60
N ALA A 171 -5.77 10.85 2.63
CA ALA A 171 -6.10 10.06 1.45
C ALA A 171 -5.30 10.58 0.25
N ILE A 172 -4.68 9.67 -0.50
CA ILE A 172 -3.90 9.95 -1.71
C ILE A 172 -4.63 9.31 -2.89
N ASP A 173 -4.89 10.10 -3.93
CA ASP A 173 -5.51 9.60 -5.15
C ASP A 173 -4.51 8.85 -6.02
N SER A 174 -4.80 7.60 -6.38
CA SER A 174 -4.06 6.86 -7.39
C SER A 174 -4.28 7.39 -8.81
N CYS A 175 -5.20 8.34 -8.97
CA CYS A 175 -5.59 9.00 -10.22
C CYS A 175 -6.08 8.02 -11.32
N THR A 176 -6.59 6.87 -10.91
CA THR A 176 -7.12 5.86 -11.84
C THR A 176 -8.63 6.01 -12.03
N PRO A 177 -9.17 5.67 -13.21
CA PRO A 177 -10.59 5.84 -13.48
C PRO A 177 -11.46 4.89 -12.65
N ALA A 178 -12.73 5.24 -12.49
CA ALA A 178 -13.73 4.33 -11.95
C ALA A 178 -13.83 3.07 -12.82
N GLY A 179 -13.87 1.89 -12.17
CA GLY A 179 -13.85 0.60 -12.87
C GLY A 179 -12.47 0.13 -13.30
N ASP A 180 -11.42 0.97 -13.13
CA ASP A 180 -9.99 0.64 -13.33
C ASP A 180 -9.54 0.43 -14.78
N ALA A 181 -10.38 -0.08 -15.67
CA ALA A 181 -10.02 -0.35 -17.06
C ALA A 181 -9.97 0.93 -17.90
N MET A 182 -8.89 1.13 -18.67
CA MET A 182 -8.57 2.40 -19.31
C MET A 182 -8.85 2.48 -20.80
N VAL A 183 -8.85 1.36 -21.52
CA VAL A 183 -8.85 1.35 -22.99
C VAL A 183 -10.06 0.63 -23.55
N ARG A 184 -10.82 1.32 -24.39
CA ARG A 184 -11.86 0.70 -25.20
C ARG A 184 -11.24 0.12 -26.47
N VAL A 185 -11.64 -1.10 -26.80
CA VAL A 185 -11.19 -1.82 -27.98
C VAL A 185 -12.41 -2.13 -28.84
N ASP A 186 -12.32 -1.84 -30.13
CA ASP A 186 -13.41 -2.12 -31.06
C ASP A 186 -13.78 -3.62 -31.03
N GLY A 187 -15.08 -3.90 -30.93
CA GLY A 187 -15.61 -5.25 -30.83
C GLY A 187 -15.68 -5.81 -29.40
N LEU A 188 -15.30 -5.02 -28.38
CA LEU A 188 -15.52 -5.34 -26.97
C LEU A 188 -16.52 -4.37 -26.35
N ASP A 189 -17.47 -4.91 -25.58
CA ASP A 189 -18.45 -4.10 -24.87
C ASP A 189 -17.81 -3.34 -23.70
N ASP A 190 -16.82 -3.94 -23.02
CA ASP A 190 -16.16 -3.41 -21.85
C ASP A 190 -14.73 -2.94 -22.15
N PRO A 191 -14.22 -1.91 -21.44
CA PRO A 191 -12.84 -1.49 -21.53
C PRO A 191 -11.90 -2.54 -20.92
N VAL A 192 -10.62 -2.51 -21.32
CA VAL A 192 -9.56 -3.39 -20.82
C VAL A 192 -8.33 -2.60 -20.40
N GLY A 193 -7.41 -3.25 -19.69
CA GLY A 193 -6.15 -2.66 -19.24
C GLY A 193 -6.29 -1.84 -17.95
N PRO A 194 -6.03 -2.45 -16.77
CA PRO A 194 -6.15 -1.75 -15.50
C PRO A 194 -5.04 -0.69 -15.33
N GLY A 195 -5.41 0.44 -14.71
CA GLY A 195 -4.51 1.56 -14.40
C GLY A 195 -4.04 1.59 -12.95
N SER A 196 -4.80 0.97 -12.02
CA SER A 196 -4.55 1.07 -10.58
C SER A 196 -3.16 0.60 -10.18
N THR A 197 -2.64 -0.44 -10.82
CA THR A 197 -1.29 -0.95 -10.54
C THR A 197 -0.24 0.12 -10.83
N ILE A 198 -0.35 0.83 -11.95
CA ILE A 198 0.61 1.88 -12.34
C ILE A 198 0.53 3.07 -11.38
N GLY A 199 -0.67 3.61 -11.16
CA GLY A 199 -0.87 4.78 -10.31
C GLY A 199 -0.47 4.52 -8.87
N THR A 200 -0.94 3.41 -8.28
CA THR A 200 -0.65 3.10 -6.89
C THR A 200 0.83 2.73 -6.67
N ALA A 201 1.47 2.03 -7.62
CA ALA A 201 2.91 1.75 -7.54
C ALA A 201 3.74 3.04 -7.61
N ALA A 202 3.35 4.00 -8.45
CA ALA A 202 4.00 5.30 -8.51
C ALA A 202 3.90 6.06 -7.18
N VAL A 203 2.71 6.13 -6.59
CA VAL A 203 2.48 6.75 -5.28
C VAL A 203 3.29 6.05 -4.18
N ALA A 204 3.25 4.71 -4.12
CA ALA A 204 3.96 3.92 -3.12
C ALA A 204 5.48 4.15 -3.16
N ASN A 205 6.06 4.17 -4.38
CA ASN A 205 7.48 4.44 -4.56
C ASN A 205 7.84 5.91 -4.28
N ALA A 206 6.99 6.88 -4.66
CA ALA A 206 7.21 8.29 -4.33
C ALA A 206 7.24 8.50 -2.81
N ILE A 207 6.28 7.95 -2.07
CA ILE A 207 6.27 7.98 -0.60
C ILE A 207 7.58 7.41 -0.05
N LYS A 208 7.98 6.22 -0.51
CA LYS A 208 9.20 5.55 -0.03
C LYS A 208 10.46 6.40 -0.25
N VAL A 209 10.59 7.04 -1.41
CA VAL A 209 11.73 7.92 -1.72
C VAL A 209 11.75 9.13 -0.80
N VAL A 210 10.61 9.80 -0.60
CA VAL A 210 10.50 10.96 0.29
C VAL A 210 10.75 10.59 1.75
N VAL A 211 10.27 9.42 2.20
CA VAL A 211 10.58 8.91 3.55
C VAL A 211 12.08 8.72 3.74
N ALA A 212 12.79 8.16 2.75
CA ALA A 212 14.24 7.98 2.82
C ALA A 212 14.97 9.33 2.90
N GLU A 213 14.55 10.31 2.10
CA GLU A 213 15.07 11.69 2.13
C GLU A 213 14.91 12.33 3.50
N LYS A 214 13.69 12.26 4.07
CA LYS A 214 13.39 12.81 5.40
C LYS A 214 14.18 12.13 6.51
N LEU A 215 14.29 10.80 6.49
CA LEU A 215 15.12 10.05 7.43
C LEU A 215 16.60 10.45 7.35
N ALA A 216 17.13 10.62 6.15
CA ALA A 216 18.51 11.11 5.95
C ALA A 216 18.68 12.52 6.51
N ALA A 217 17.75 13.42 6.27
CA ALA A 217 17.75 14.78 6.81
C ALA A 217 17.66 14.82 8.35
N MET A 218 17.00 13.83 8.97
CA MET A 218 16.96 13.65 10.43
C MET A 218 18.25 13.04 11.02
N GLY A 219 19.27 12.73 10.20
CA GLY A 219 20.49 12.05 10.62
C GLY A 219 20.28 10.55 10.94
N LYS A 220 19.19 9.95 10.45
CA LYS A 220 18.84 8.54 10.61
C LYS A 220 18.69 7.84 9.24
N PRO A 221 19.71 7.88 8.36
CA PRO A 221 19.61 7.31 7.03
C PRO A 221 19.27 5.82 7.10
N PRO A 222 18.29 5.33 6.31
CA PRO A 222 17.90 3.93 6.34
C PRO A 222 18.92 3.03 5.67
N ILE A 223 18.96 1.76 6.08
CA ILE A 223 19.78 0.72 5.42
C ILE A 223 19.04 0.25 4.16
N VAL A 224 19.46 0.73 3.00
CA VAL A 224 18.80 0.39 1.74
C VAL A 224 19.30 -0.95 1.21
N LEU A 225 18.36 -1.87 0.90
CA LEU A 225 18.63 -3.11 0.17
C LEU A 225 19.19 -2.77 -1.23
N THR A 226 20.48 -2.99 -1.45
CA THR A 226 21.17 -2.56 -2.65
C THR A 226 21.69 -3.75 -3.44
N SER A 227 21.45 -3.74 -4.76
CA SER A 227 21.92 -4.78 -5.67
C SER A 227 23.43 -4.89 -5.72
N ALA A 228 23.95 -6.11 -5.81
CA ALA A 228 25.37 -6.39 -6.01
C ALA A 228 25.96 -5.71 -7.26
N TYR A 229 25.14 -5.42 -8.25
CA TYR A 229 25.55 -4.70 -9.46
C TYR A 229 26.15 -3.32 -9.14
N PHE A 230 25.62 -2.63 -8.13
CA PHE A 230 26.07 -1.28 -7.79
C PHE A 230 27.24 -1.25 -6.79
N ILE A 231 27.27 -2.20 -5.84
CA ILE A 231 28.18 -2.12 -4.68
C ILE A 231 29.06 -3.37 -4.51
N GLY A 232 28.97 -4.34 -5.41
CA GLY A 232 29.66 -5.64 -5.31
C GLY A 232 28.93 -6.65 -4.41
N ALA A 233 29.28 -7.91 -4.56
CA ALA A 233 28.56 -9.01 -3.92
C ALA A 233 28.69 -9.00 -2.38
N GLU A 234 29.89 -8.75 -1.85
CA GLU A 234 30.15 -8.74 -0.42
C GLU A 234 29.39 -7.61 0.29
N ALA A 235 29.49 -6.38 -0.24
CA ALA A 235 28.78 -5.22 0.31
C ALA A 235 27.26 -5.38 0.19
N SER A 236 26.77 -5.94 -0.91
CA SER A 236 25.33 -6.21 -1.09
C SER A 236 24.84 -7.22 -0.07
N LYS A 237 25.59 -8.32 0.15
CA LYS A 237 25.27 -9.32 1.16
C LYS A 237 25.22 -8.69 2.56
N LYS A 238 26.22 -7.87 2.91
CA LYS A 238 26.24 -7.18 4.19
C LYS A 238 25.02 -6.27 4.37
N ARG A 239 24.66 -5.47 3.33
CA ARG A 239 23.47 -4.61 3.36
C ARG A 239 22.19 -5.41 3.53
N PHE A 240 22.11 -6.58 2.91
CA PHE A 240 20.98 -7.49 3.06
C PHE A 240 20.87 -7.97 4.52
N ASP A 241 21.95 -8.50 5.08
CA ASP A 241 21.98 -9.00 6.45
C ASP A 241 21.65 -7.89 7.46
N ASP A 242 22.29 -6.72 7.35
CA ASP A 242 22.04 -5.56 8.22
C ASP A 242 20.59 -5.07 8.13
N SER A 243 20.00 -5.03 6.93
CA SER A 243 18.61 -4.61 6.71
C SER A 243 17.61 -5.56 7.37
N TYR A 244 17.82 -6.87 7.23
CA TYR A 244 16.94 -7.85 7.85
C TYR A 244 17.15 -7.95 9.36
N ASP A 245 18.35 -7.68 9.87
CA ASP A 245 18.60 -7.61 11.29
C ASP A 245 17.91 -6.39 11.93
N ASP A 246 17.92 -5.22 11.27
CA ASP A 246 17.14 -4.06 11.70
C ASP A 246 15.63 -4.35 11.66
N TYR A 247 15.14 -4.95 10.58
CA TYR A 247 13.73 -5.34 10.49
C TYR A 247 13.36 -6.31 11.61
N ARG A 248 14.16 -7.34 11.85
CA ARG A 248 13.93 -8.31 12.92
C ARG A 248 13.89 -7.65 14.31
N ALA A 249 14.77 -6.68 14.56
CA ALA A 249 14.77 -5.94 15.83
C ALA A 249 13.48 -5.15 16.03
N ARG A 250 13.01 -4.47 14.98
CA ARG A 250 11.75 -3.69 15.00
C ARG A 250 10.52 -4.57 15.16
N ILE A 251 10.44 -5.67 14.38
CA ILE A 251 9.25 -6.53 14.37
C ILE A 251 9.08 -7.34 15.65
N LYS A 252 10.14 -7.57 16.41
CA LYS A 252 10.11 -8.34 17.65
C LYS A 252 9.02 -7.84 18.61
N ARG A 253 8.90 -6.53 18.81
CA ARG A 253 7.89 -5.95 19.70
C ARG A 253 6.45 -6.15 19.22
N VAL A 254 6.24 -6.28 17.90
CA VAL A 254 4.92 -6.45 17.31
C VAL A 254 4.33 -7.82 17.61
N TYR A 255 5.19 -8.81 17.87
CA TYR A 255 4.79 -10.16 18.27
C TYR A 255 4.91 -10.42 19.79
N GLY A 256 5.05 -9.37 20.60
CA GLY A 256 5.03 -9.47 22.07
C GLY A 256 6.32 -9.97 22.71
N GLY A 257 7.46 -9.82 22.03
CA GLY A 257 8.79 -10.18 22.51
C GLY A 257 9.58 -9.01 23.10
#